data_7c357af494ac48f3ad9f6f88f076ee90
#
_entry.id   7c357af494ac48f3ad9f6f88f076ee90
#
_cell.length_a   1.000
_cell.length_b   1.000
_cell.length_c   1.000
_cell.angle_alpha   90.00
_cell.angle_beta   90.00
_cell.angle_gamma   90.00
#
_symmetry.space_group_name_H-M   'P 1'
#
loop_
_entity.id
_entity.type
_entity.pdbx_description
1 polymer ?
#
loop_
_entity_poly.entity_id
_entity_poly.type
_entity_poly.pdbx_seq_one_letter_code
_entity_poly.pdbx_strand_id
1 'polypeptide(L)'
;MYDKMIAVEVNVPMDKLQLEGPILIADDDASLVSFLQEYFEALNCRVLAASDGQRAVELVKTEAPSFIILDIMMPCMDGTTACWEIRKISSAPIVMLTAKIEEEDKIRGFERGADDYLCKPFSPRELVARMQAILRRMRTSERKASGLILNNNANLSYDSESHRFYWKKAPLQFTYQEAQIVITLLKMQGKVCTREHLLNVLYPLGDKDVVDRIVDVHIGNIRQKIRDTDPGFDLIETVRSIGYRLKEG
;
A
#
# COMPACT_ATOMS: atom_id res chain seq x y z
N MET A 1 -19.89 -22.86 2.51
CA MET A 1 -19.77 -22.15 3.79
C MET A 1 -20.06 -20.64 3.66
N TYR A 2 -19.92 -20.05 2.48
CA TYR A 2 -20.18 -18.61 2.22
C TYR A 2 -21.65 -18.27 1.97
N ASP A 3 -22.48 -19.23 1.52
CA ASP A 3 -23.91 -19.01 1.21
C ASP A 3 -24.79 -18.49 2.37
N LYS A 4 -24.33 -18.63 3.62
CA LYS A 4 -25.09 -18.15 4.79
C LYS A 4 -24.71 -16.72 5.23
N MET A 5 -23.69 -16.11 4.63
CA MET A 5 -23.26 -14.75 4.98
C MET A 5 -23.92 -13.63 4.17
N ILE A 6 -24.64 -13.98 3.10
CA ILE A 6 -25.29 -13.01 2.20
C ILE A 6 -26.50 -12.30 2.85
N ALA A 7 -27.07 -12.85 3.94
CA ALA A 7 -28.29 -12.34 4.57
C ALA A 7 -28.06 -11.31 5.70
N VAL A 8 -26.87 -10.76 5.85
CA VAL A 8 -26.58 -9.73 6.87
C VAL A 8 -26.63 -8.35 6.24
N GLU A 9 -27.79 -7.72 6.36
CA GLU A 9 -28.09 -6.29 6.26
C GLU A 9 -26.93 -5.38 5.84
N VAL A 10 -26.99 -4.91 4.59
CA VAL A 10 -26.25 -3.76 4.07
C VAL A 10 -26.78 -2.49 4.75
N ASN A 11 -26.66 -2.40 6.06
CA ASN A 11 -27.09 -1.24 6.82
C ASN A 11 -25.92 -0.63 7.61
N VAL A 12 -24.84 -0.29 6.85
CA VAL A 12 -23.81 0.62 7.33
C VAL A 12 -23.87 1.81 6.39
N PRO A 13 -23.85 3.07 6.89
CA PRO A 13 -23.59 4.22 6.05
C PRO A 13 -22.15 4.06 5.54
N MET A 14 -22.02 3.30 4.45
CA MET A 14 -20.76 3.16 3.75
C MET A 14 -20.56 4.43 2.96
N ASP A 15 -19.67 5.29 3.43
CA ASP A 15 -19.06 6.26 2.55
C ASP A 15 -18.61 5.50 1.31
N LYS A 16 -19.22 5.83 0.17
CA LYS A 16 -18.97 5.15 -1.10
C LYS A 16 -17.46 5.04 -1.28
N LEU A 17 -16.98 3.82 -1.60
CA LEU A 17 -15.63 3.65 -2.10
C LEU A 17 -15.53 4.52 -3.34
N GLN A 18 -14.94 5.72 -3.18
CA GLN A 18 -14.78 6.63 -4.31
C GLN A 18 -13.49 6.21 -5.02
N LEU A 19 -13.58 5.27 -5.92
CA LEU A 19 -12.50 4.78 -6.76
C LEU A 19 -12.64 5.42 -8.14
N GLU A 20 -11.53 5.84 -8.72
CA GLU A 20 -11.51 6.41 -10.08
C GLU A 20 -11.44 5.33 -11.17
N GLY A 21 -11.07 4.10 -10.79
CA GLY A 21 -10.93 2.96 -11.68
C GLY A 21 -11.41 1.66 -11.03
N PRO A 22 -11.26 0.51 -11.72
CA PRO A 22 -11.72 -0.77 -11.25
C PRO A 22 -10.92 -1.27 -10.04
N ILE A 23 -11.51 -2.20 -9.29
CA ILE A 23 -10.84 -3.05 -8.31
C ILE A 23 -10.39 -4.33 -9.03
N LEU A 24 -9.12 -4.69 -8.93
CA LEU A 24 -8.63 -5.99 -9.36
C LEU A 24 -8.66 -6.95 -8.17
N ILE A 25 -9.30 -8.10 -8.34
CA ILE A 25 -9.29 -9.22 -7.40
C ILE A 25 -8.57 -10.39 -8.07
N ALA A 26 -7.47 -10.83 -7.49
CA ALA A 26 -6.70 -11.97 -7.95
C ALA A 26 -6.66 -13.04 -6.87
N ASP A 27 -7.31 -14.18 -7.12
CA ASP A 27 -7.42 -15.33 -6.23
C ASP A 27 -7.80 -16.56 -7.05
N ASP A 28 -7.27 -17.73 -6.75
CA ASP A 28 -7.61 -18.97 -7.44
C ASP A 28 -8.89 -19.63 -6.94
N ASP A 29 -9.43 -19.17 -5.78
CA ASP A 29 -10.76 -19.56 -5.30
C ASP A 29 -11.86 -18.77 -6.04
N ALA A 30 -12.38 -19.34 -7.12
CA ALA A 30 -13.44 -18.75 -7.91
C ALA A 30 -14.70 -18.41 -7.08
N SER A 31 -14.98 -19.14 -5.99
CA SER A 31 -16.13 -18.87 -5.12
C SER A 31 -15.92 -17.59 -4.32
N LEU A 32 -14.72 -17.39 -3.80
CA LEU A 32 -14.34 -16.14 -3.10
C LEU A 32 -14.35 -14.95 -4.06
N VAL A 33 -13.79 -15.12 -5.27
CA VAL A 33 -13.79 -14.07 -6.30
C VAL A 33 -15.21 -13.66 -6.66
N SER A 34 -16.11 -14.62 -6.97
CA SER A 34 -17.51 -14.33 -7.30
C SER A 34 -18.22 -13.63 -6.15
N PHE A 35 -18.02 -14.08 -4.92
CA PHE A 35 -18.62 -13.46 -3.74
C PHE A 35 -18.16 -12.01 -3.53
N LEU A 36 -16.86 -11.74 -3.64
CA LEU A 36 -16.31 -10.39 -3.53
C LEU A 36 -16.76 -9.51 -4.71
N GLN A 37 -16.84 -10.07 -5.91
CA GLN A 37 -17.31 -9.36 -7.08
C GLN A 37 -18.75 -8.88 -6.88
N GLU A 38 -19.68 -9.75 -6.51
CA GLU A 38 -21.07 -9.39 -6.20
C GLU A 38 -21.16 -8.31 -5.11
N TYR A 39 -20.31 -8.45 -4.08
CA TYR A 39 -20.27 -7.50 -2.97
C TYR A 39 -19.81 -6.11 -3.41
N PHE A 40 -18.75 -6.01 -4.19
CA PHE A 40 -18.23 -4.72 -4.67
C PHE A 40 -19.09 -4.11 -5.78
N GLU A 41 -19.69 -4.91 -6.64
CA GLU A 41 -20.67 -4.44 -7.64
C GLU A 41 -21.92 -3.85 -6.98
N ALA A 42 -22.38 -4.44 -5.88
CA ALA A 42 -23.46 -3.85 -5.05
C ALA A 42 -23.07 -2.49 -4.44
N LEU A 43 -21.76 -2.21 -4.30
CA LEU A 43 -21.22 -0.91 -3.88
C LEU A 43 -20.95 0.04 -5.07
N ASN A 44 -21.41 -0.33 -6.29
CA ASN A 44 -21.17 0.39 -7.54
C ASN A 44 -19.67 0.49 -7.93
N CYS A 45 -18.86 -0.50 -7.56
CA CYS A 45 -17.48 -0.61 -8.01
C CYS A 45 -17.40 -1.55 -9.22
N ARG A 46 -16.64 -1.16 -10.25
CA ARG A 46 -16.25 -2.07 -11.34
C ARG A 46 -15.19 -3.03 -10.81
N VAL A 47 -15.34 -4.33 -11.08
CA VAL A 47 -14.41 -5.37 -10.65
C VAL A 47 -13.77 -6.07 -11.85
N LEU A 48 -12.49 -6.35 -11.75
CA LEU A 48 -11.72 -7.21 -12.63
C LEU A 48 -11.31 -8.46 -11.85
N ALA A 49 -11.38 -9.63 -12.46
CA ALA A 49 -11.00 -10.88 -11.82
C ALA A 49 -9.79 -11.51 -12.53
N ALA A 50 -8.88 -12.07 -11.75
CA ALA A 50 -7.75 -12.88 -12.19
C ALA A 50 -7.69 -14.17 -11.37
N SER A 51 -7.34 -15.28 -12.00
CA SER A 51 -7.19 -16.59 -11.34
C SER A 51 -5.75 -16.91 -10.93
N ASP A 52 -4.81 -16.05 -11.29
CA ASP A 52 -3.38 -16.21 -11.02
C ASP A 52 -2.65 -14.86 -11.15
N GLY A 53 -1.40 -14.84 -10.66
CA GLY A 53 -0.60 -13.63 -10.64
C GLY A 53 -0.19 -13.12 -12.02
N GLN A 54 -0.02 -14.00 -13.01
CA GLN A 54 0.34 -13.59 -14.37
C GLN A 54 -0.81 -12.79 -15.01
N ARG A 55 -2.04 -13.32 -14.88
CA ARG A 55 -3.23 -12.63 -15.35
C ARG A 55 -3.47 -11.30 -14.60
N ALA A 56 -3.17 -11.26 -13.29
CA ALA A 56 -3.24 -10.02 -12.52
C ALA A 56 -2.29 -8.94 -13.07
N VAL A 57 -1.02 -9.28 -13.36
CA VAL A 57 -0.04 -8.35 -13.95
C VAL A 57 -0.49 -7.84 -15.31
N GLU A 58 -1.06 -8.71 -16.16
CA GLU A 58 -1.61 -8.31 -17.48
C GLU A 58 -2.75 -7.30 -17.33
N LEU A 59 -3.70 -7.58 -16.43
CA LEU A 59 -4.84 -6.68 -16.17
C LEU A 59 -4.39 -5.33 -15.62
N VAL A 60 -3.36 -5.30 -14.79
CA VAL A 60 -2.80 -4.02 -14.31
C VAL A 60 -2.26 -3.19 -15.48
N LYS A 61 -1.59 -3.81 -16.45
CA LYS A 61 -1.04 -3.11 -17.62
C LYS A 61 -2.13 -2.54 -18.54
N THR A 62 -3.24 -3.27 -18.71
CA THR A 62 -4.27 -2.91 -19.70
C THR A 62 -5.40 -2.07 -19.12
N GLU A 63 -5.77 -2.29 -17.88
CA GLU A 63 -6.97 -1.72 -17.25
C GLU A 63 -6.68 -0.66 -16.18
N ALA A 64 -5.42 -0.52 -15.75
CA ALA A 64 -4.98 0.43 -14.74
C ALA A 64 -5.90 0.47 -13.50
N PRO A 65 -6.05 -0.64 -12.74
CA PRO A 65 -6.94 -0.68 -11.58
C PRO A 65 -6.50 0.34 -10.53
N SER A 66 -7.48 0.93 -9.84
CA SER A 66 -7.23 1.91 -8.76
C SER A 66 -7.03 1.25 -7.39
N PHE A 67 -7.34 -0.03 -7.27
CA PHE A 67 -7.10 -0.84 -6.07
C PHE A 67 -6.89 -2.32 -6.45
N ILE A 68 -6.02 -3.03 -5.74
CA ILE A 68 -5.68 -4.42 -6.02
C ILE A 68 -5.82 -5.25 -4.76
N ILE A 69 -6.54 -6.35 -4.86
CA ILE A 69 -6.67 -7.39 -3.84
C ILE A 69 -6.01 -8.64 -4.41
N LEU A 70 -5.00 -9.18 -3.74
CA LEU A 70 -4.11 -10.17 -4.31
C LEU A 70 -3.88 -11.32 -3.33
N ASP A 71 -4.34 -12.51 -3.67
CA ASP A 71 -4.02 -13.70 -2.88
C ASP A 71 -2.54 -14.06 -3.00
N ILE A 72 -1.96 -14.56 -1.90
CA ILE A 72 -0.55 -15.01 -1.91
C ILE A 72 -0.40 -16.32 -2.64
N MET A 73 -1.31 -17.25 -2.39
CA MET A 73 -1.17 -18.63 -2.84
C MET A 73 -1.96 -18.87 -4.13
N MET A 74 -1.38 -18.51 -5.26
CA MET A 74 -1.98 -18.73 -6.57
C MET A 74 -1.11 -19.62 -7.46
N PRO A 75 -1.72 -20.36 -8.42
CA PRO A 75 -0.98 -21.13 -9.40
C PRO A 75 -0.22 -20.23 -10.40
N CYS A 76 0.67 -20.80 -11.18
CA CYS A 76 1.48 -20.17 -12.22
C CYS A 76 2.44 -19.09 -11.69
N MET A 77 1.91 -18.03 -11.10
CA MET A 77 2.66 -16.97 -10.45
C MET A 77 2.00 -16.64 -9.11
N ASP A 78 2.73 -16.79 -8.01
CA ASP A 78 2.26 -16.46 -6.68
C ASP A 78 2.05 -14.94 -6.50
N GLY A 79 1.22 -14.56 -5.50
CA GLY A 79 0.87 -13.17 -5.29
C GLY A 79 2.04 -12.29 -4.86
N THR A 80 3.06 -12.83 -4.18
CA THR A 80 4.23 -12.04 -3.79
C THR A 80 5.07 -11.67 -5.00
N THR A 81 5.23 -12.59 -5.93
CA THR A 81 5.90 -12.36 -7.23
C THR A 81 5.08 -11.40 -8.09
N ALA A 82 3.75 -11.59 -8.16
CA ALA A 82 2.85 -10.69 -8.87
C ALA A 82 2.91 -9.27 -8.30
N CYS A 83 2.90 -9.11 -6.98
CA CYS A 83 3.04 -7.82 -6.31
C CYS A 83 4.33 -7.09 -6.74
N TRP A 84 5.46 -7.79 -6.75
CA TRP A 84 6.74 -7.25 -7.22
C TRP A 84 6.68 -6.77 -8.68
N GLU A 85 6.12 -7.59 -9.59
CA GLU A 85 5.98 -7.21 -11.01
C GLU A 85 5.02 -6.04 -11.18
N ILE A 86 3.91 -6.01 -10.44
CA ILE A 86 2.94 -4.91 -10.45
C ILE A 86 3.59 -3.62 -10.00
N ARG A 87 4.42 -3.64 -8.97
CA ARG A 87 5.10 -2.43 -8.45
C ARG A 87 6.07 -1.78 -9.43
N LYS A 88 6.54 -2.50 -10.44
CA LYS A 88 7.36 -1.92 -11.52
C LYS A 88 6.54 -1.02 -12.45
N ILE A 89 5.21 -1.19 -12.49
CA ILE A 89 4.33 -0.56 -13.48
C ILE A 89 3.17 0.22 -12.86
N SER A 90 2.87 0.04 -11.57
CA SER A 90 1.73 0.66 -10.89
C SER A 90 2.03 1.00 -9.44
N SER A 91 1.53 2.15 -8.98
CA SER A 91 1.50 2.56 -7.57
C SER A 91 0.14 2.32 -6.90
N ALA A 92 -0.81 1.68 -7.58
CA ALA A 92 -2.13 1.38 -7.02
C ALA A 92 -1.99 0.62 -5.69
N PRO A 93 -2.80 0.92 -4.68
CA PRO A 93 -2.77 0.18 -3.42
C PRO A 93 -3.00 -1.30 -3.59
N ILE A 94 -2.19 -2.12 -2.90
CA ILE A 94 -2.29 -3.60 -2.89
C ILE A 94 -2.55 -4.08 -1.48
N VAL A 95 -3.66 -4.79 -1.27
CA VAL A 95 -3.93 -5.59 -0.08
C VAL A 95 -3.70 -7.05 -0.41
N MET A 96 -2.81 -7.71 0.34
CA MET A 96 -2.55 -9.13 0.17
C MET A 96 -3.51 -9.95 1.02
N LEU A 97 -4.11 -10.99 0.43
CA LEU A 97 -4.88 -11.99 1.16
C LEU A 97 -3.98 -13.19 1.51
N THR A 98 -4.12 -13.76 2.71
CA THR A 98 -3.29 -14.88 3.14
C THR A 98 -4.06 -15.84 4.04
N ALA A 99 -3.83 -17.14 3.87
CA ALA A 99 -4.47 -18.18 4.71
C ALA A 99 -3.84 -18.28 6.11
N LYS A 100 -2.56 -17.93 6.27
CA LYS A 100 -1.83 -17.97 7.54
C LYS A 100 -0.72 -16.92 7.48
N ILE A 101 -0.58 -16.16 8.54
CA ILE A 101 0.47 -15.17 8.63
C ILE A 101 1.53 -15.70 9.60
N GLU A 102 2.61 -16.25 9.07
CA GLU A 102 3.87 -16.25 9.79
C GLU A 102 4.49 -14.85 9.65
N GLU A 103 5.13 -14.37 10.69
CA GLU A 103 5.74 -13.02 10.72
C GLU A 103 6.68 -12.80 9.53
N GLU A 104 7.40 -13.86 9.14
CA GLU A 104 8.32 -13.85 8.00
C GLU A 104 7.61 -13.63 6.65
N ASP A 105 6.42 -14.20 6.46
CA ASP A 105 5.66 -14.04 5.21
C ASP A 105 5.12 -12.61 5.06
N LYS A 106 4.68 -11.99 6.16
CA LYS A 106 4.31 -10.57 6.16
C LYS A 106 5.50 -9.70 5.77
N ILE A 107 6.66 -9.92 6.39
CA ILE A 107 7.88 -9.16 6.12
C ILE A 107 8.25 -9.25 4.64
N ARG A 108 8.30 -10.47 4.09
CA ARG A 108 8.59 -10.69 2.66
C ARG A 108 7.64 -9.96 1.72
N GLY A 109 6.36 -9.96 2.04
CA GLY A 109 5.39 -9.30 1.18
C GLY A 109 5.44 -7.79 1.27
N PHE A 110 5.72 -7.20 2.44
CA PHE A 110 5.99 -5.76 2.54
C PHE A 110 7.29 -5.38 1.83
N GLU A 111 8.33 -6.22 1.86
CA GLU A 111 9.53 -6.06 1.03
C GLU A 111 9.20 -6.02 -0.47
N ARG A 112 8.15 -6.73 -0.89
CA ARG A 112 7.66 -6.76 -2.27
C ARG A 112 6.71 -5.61 -2.61
N GLY A 113 6.38 -4.74 -1.65
CA GLY A 113 5.64 -3.51 -1.87
C GLY A 113 4.14 -3.58 -1.63
N ALA A 114 3.63 -4.58 -0.89
CA ALA A 114 2.25 -4.58 -0.42
C ALA A 114 1.98 -3.41 0.53
N ASP A 115 0.75 -2.90 0.53
CA ASP A 115 0.33 -1.79 1.41
C ASP A 115 -0.37 -2.29 2.68
N ASP A 116 -1.00 -3.47 2.64
CA ASP A 116 -1.65 -4.09 3.79
C ASP A 116 -1.82 -5.60 3.58
N TYR A 117 -2.13 -6.31 4.67
CA TYR A 117 -2.40 -7.75 4.70
C TYR A 117 -3.71 -8.05 5.40
N LEU A 118 -4.44 -9.04 4.88
CA LEU A 118 -5.68 -9.52 5.46
C LEU A 118 -5.69 -11.04 5.52
N CYS A 119 -5.84 -11.59 6.74
CA CYS A 119 -5.92 -13.03 6.94
C CYS A 119 -7.26 -13.60 6.51
N LYS A 120 -7.23 -14.72 5.77
CA LYS A 120 -8.40 -15.59 5.55
C LYS A 120 -8.60 -16.49 6.81
N PRO A 121 -9.84 -16.66 7.32
CA PRO A 121 -11.07 -16.07 6.82
C PRO A 121 -11.28 -14.64 7.31
N PHE A 122 -11.80 -13.77 6.43
CA PHE A 122 -12.11 -12.37 6.73
C PHE A 122 -13.56 -12.04 6.36
N SER A 123 -14.07 -10.94 6.89
CA SER A 123 -15.34 -10.40 6.45
C SER A 123 -15.14 -9.36 5.33
N PRO A 124 -16.07 -9.27 4.33
CA PRO A 124 -16.00 -8.20 3.32
C PRO A 124 -15.99 -6.80 3.93
N ARG A 125 -16.64 -6.62 5.08
CA ARG A 125 -16.63 -5.36 5.83
C ARG A 125 -15.24 -4.99 6.35
N GLU A 126 -14.49 -5.97 6.81
CA GLU A 126 -13.09 -5.76 7.24
C GLU A 126 -12.21 -5.33 6.07
N LEU A 127 -12.32 -6.04 4.93
CA LEU A 127 -11.61 -5.70 3.71
C LEU A 127 -11.94 -4.26 3.27
N VAL A 128 -13.21 -3.89 3.23
CA VAL A 128 -13.64 -2.53 2.88
C VAL A 128 -13.15 -1.49 3.88
N ALA A 129 -13.16 -1.78 5.18
CA ALA A 129 -12.62 -0.86 6.19
C ALA A 129 -11.13 -0.60 5.99
N ARG A 130 -10.34 -1.61 5.64
CA ARG A 130 -8.92 -1.48 5.29
C ARG A 130 -8.72 -0.67 4.01
N MET A 131 -9.48 -0.98 2.95
CA MET A 131 -9.47 -0.21 1.71
C MET A 131 -9.80 1.26 1.96
N GLN A 132 -10.86 1.55 2.73
CA GLN A 132 -11.24 2.92 3.09
C GLN A 132 -10.15 3.63 3.90
N ALA A 133 -9.47 2.93 4.81
CA ALA A 133 -8.37 3.49 5.58
C ALA A 133 -7.21 3.91 4.66
N ILE A 134 -6.85 3.09 3.69
CA ILE A 134 -5.82 3.39 2.69
C ILE A 134 -6.25 4.57 1.82
N LEU A 135 -7.44 4.51 1.20
CA LEU A 135 -7.96 5.54 0.31
C LEU A 135 -8.16 6.90 1.02
N ARG A 136 -8.64 6.90 2.27
CA ARG A 136 -8.79 8.12 3.07
C ARG A 136 -7.45 8.80 3.30
N ARG A 137 -6.38 8.05 3.57
CA ARG A 137 -5.04 8.59 3.78
C ARG A 137 -4.49 9.20 2.50
N MET A 138 -4.71 8.56 1.34
CA MET A 138 -4.35 9.11 0.03
C MET A 138 -5.01 10.49 -0.15
N ARG A 139 -6.32 10.61 0.11
CA ARG A 139 -7.09 11.86 -0.04
C ARG A 139 -6.78 12.91 1.04
N THR A 140 -6.46 12.49 2.26
CA THR A 140 -6.15 13.45 3.33
C THR A 140 -4.81 14.14 3.07
N SER A 141 -3.91 13.46 2.37
CA SER A 141 -2.70 14.08 1.81
C SER A 141 -3.07 15.13 0.76
N GLU A 142 -4.10 14.89 -0.06
CA GLU A 142 -4.61 15.82 -1.08
C GLU A 142 -5.19 17.11 -0.48
N ARG A 143 -6.01 17.02 0.58
CA ARG A 143 -6.75 18.17 1.13
C ARG A 143 -5.93 19.10 2.03
N LYS A 144 -4.82 18.66 2.61
CA LYS A 144 -3.99 19.46 3.53
C LYS A 144 -2.83 20.21 2.88
N ALA A 145 -2.62 20.03 1.60
CA ALA A 145 -1.43 20.50 0.92
C ALA A 145 -1.76 21.26 -0.36
N SER A 146 -2.43 22.40 -0.25
CA SER A 146 -2.49 23.33 -1.37
C SER A 146 -1.10 23.95 -1.60
N GLY A 147 -0.39 23.48 -2.62
CA GLY A 147 0.82 24.11 -3.15
C GLY A 147 2.08 24.04 -2.27
N LEU A 148 2.11 23.18 -1.24
CA LEU A 148 3.26 23.08 -0.35
C LEU A 148 4.33 22.16 -0.96
N ILE A 149 5.46 22.72 -1.33
CA ILE A 149 6.66 21.95 -1.68
C ILE A 149 7.44 21.67 -0.40
N LEU A 150 7.51 20.40 0.01
CA LEU A 150 8.38 19.96 1.09
C LEU A 150 9.76 19.63 0.51
N ASN A 151 10.78 20.27 1.02
CA ASN A 151 12.15 20.06 0.58
C ASN A 151 13.05 19.60 1.72
N ASN A 152 14.00 18.72 1.42
CA ASN A 152 15.18 18.51 2.24
C ASN A 152 16.43 18.88 1.41
N ASN A 153 17.00 20.05 1.68
CA ASN A 153 18.29 20.53 1.13
C ASN A 153 18.46 20.34 -0.39
N ALA A 154 17.45 20.69 -1.18
CA ALA A 154 17.45 20.67 -2.65
C ALA A 154 17.55 19.28 -3.32
N ASN A 155 17.77 18.18 -2.59
CA ASN A 155 17.88 16.87 -3.21
C ASN A 155 16.54 16.15 -3.32
N LEU A 156 15.76 16.09 -2.23
CA LEU A 156 14.44 15.46 -2.22
C LEU A 156 13.35 16.51 -2.11
N SER A 157 12.41 16.53 -3.02
CA SER A 157 11.22 17.38 -2.95
C SER A 157 9.94 16.58 -3.16
N TYR A 158 8.88 17.01 -2.50
CA TYR A 158 7.54 16.48 -2.65
C TYR A 158 6.62 17.63 -3.06
N ASP A 159 6.03 17.51 -4.22
CA ASP A 159 4.98 18.40 -4.72
C ASP A 159 3.63 17.86 -4.28
N SER A 160 2.96 18.60 -3.43
CA SER A 160 1.69 18.19 -2.85
C SER A 160 0.48 18.38 -3.77
N GLU A 161 0.60 19.13 -4.86
CA GLU A 161 -0.47 19.28 -5.86
C GLU A 161 -0.49 18.09 -6.81
N SER A 162 0.70 17.72 -7.31
CA SER A 162 0.84 16.57 -8.23
C SER A 162 1.07 15.25 -7.53
N HIS A 163 1.23 15.23 -6.18
CA HIS A 163 1.61 14.03 -5.38
C HIS A 163 2.85 13.32 -5.88
N ARG A 164 3.83 14.09 -6.40
CA ARG A 164 5.06 13.55 -6.97
C ARG A 164 6.27 13.87 -6.11
N PHE A 165 7.15 12.89 -6.07
CA PHE A 165 8.47 13.05 -5.47
C PHE A 165 9.51 13.25 -6.58
N TYR A 166 10.50 14.05 -6.25
CA TYR A 166 11.63 14.30 -7.14
C TYR A 166 12.94 14.20 -6.37
N TRP A 167 13.90 13.51 -6.96
CA TRP A 167 15.28 13.47 -6.51
C TRP A 167 16.14 14.28 -7.47
N LYS A 168 16.75 15.38 -7.02
CA LYS A 168 17.51 16.30 -7.86
C LYS A 168 16.79 16.64 -9.18
N LYS A 169 15.47 16.89 -9.12
CA LYS A 169 14.55 17.15 -10.23
C LYS A 169 14.17 15.92 -11.09
N ALA A 170 14.77 14.75 -10.88
CA ALA A 170 14.32 13.51 -11.52
C ALA A 170 13.10 12.94 -10.76
N PRO A 171 12.07 12.46 -11.45
CA PRO A 171 10.91 11.86 -10.80
C PRO A 171 11.31 10.58 -10.03
N LEU A 172 10.79 10.43 -8.81
CA LEU A 172 11.02 9.29 -7.94
C LEU A 172 9.68 8.69 -7.53
N GLN A 173 9.50 7.40 -7.74
CA GLN A 173 8.25 6.71 -7.41
C GLN A 173 8.37 5.94 -6.10
N PHE A 174 7.47 6.26 -5.18
CA PHE A 174 7.28 5.52 -3.94
C PHE A 174 5.94 4.78 -3.95
N THR A 175 5.87 3.64 -3.27
CA THR A 175 4.58 3.05 -2.90
C THR A 175 3.85 3.97 -1.93
N TYR A 176 2.56 3.72 -1.71
CA TYR A 176 1.79 4.54 -0.79
C TYR A 176 2.43 4.59 0.61
N GLN A 177 2.84 3.45 1.17
CA GLN A 177 3.46 3.37 2.50
C GLN A 177 4.81 4.10 2.57
N GLU A 178 5.66 3.91 1.56
CA GLU A 178 6.93 4.61 1.44
C GLU A 178 6.73 6.13 1.37
N ALA A 179 5.74 6.57 0.58
CA ALA A 179 5.38 7.98 0.46
C ALA A 179 4.97 8.58 1.81
N GLN A 180 4.16 7.86 2.60
CA GLN A 180 3.75 8.33 3.94
C GLN A 180 4.95 8.49 4.89
N ILE A 181 5.91 7.55 4.87
CA ILE A 181 7.14 7.65 5.64
C ILE A 181 7.94 8.88 5.20
N VAL A 182 8.17 9.03 3.89
CA VAL A 182 8.98 10.14 3.35
C VAL A 182 8.35 11.49 3.69
N ILE A 183 7.04 11.66 3.49
CA ILE A 183 6.31 12.88 3.84
C ILE A 183 6.42 13.17 5.35
N THR A 184 6.30 12.15 6.19
CA THR A 184 6.42 12.30 7.64
C THR A 184 7.82 12.78 8.02
N LEU A 185 8.86 12.15 7.48
CA LEU A 185 10.24 12.54 7.73
C LEU A 185 10.55 13.96 7.20
N LEU A 186 10.03 14.35 6.03
CA LEU A 186 10.14 15.71 5.51
C LEU A 186 9.50 16.74 6.46
N LYS A 187 8.31 16.45 6.99
CA LYS A 187 7.64 17.32 7.97
C LYS A 187 8.39 17.45 9.28
N MET A 188 9.16 16.44 9.66
CA MET A 188 9.97 16.45 10.89
C MET A 188 11.24 17.32 10.78
N GLN A 189 11.62 17.78 9.58
CA GLN A 189 12.72 18.72 9.35
C GLN A 189 14.02 18.31 10.08
N GLY A 190 14.50 17.09 9.83
CA GLY A 190 15.73 16.54 10.43
C GLY A 190 15.59 16.03 11.88
N LYS A 191 14.44 16.25 12.53
CA LYS A 191 14.20 15.66 13.86
C LYS A 191 13.99 14.14 13.75
N VAL A 192 14.36 13.43 14.81
CA VAL A 192 14.18 11.98 14.87
C VAL A 192 12.71 11.62 14.96
N CYS A 193 12.28 10.75 14.07
CA CYS A 193 10.95 10.13 14.10
C CYS A 193 11.08 8.71 14.66
N THR A 194 10.34 8.38 15.71
CA THR A 194 10.40 7.04 16.31
C THR A 194 9.74 6.00 15.41
N ARG A 195 10.17 4.71 15.54
CA ARG A 195 9.52 3.60 14.81
C ARG A 195 8.03 3.51 15.13
N GLU A 196 7.67 3.64 16.39
CA GLU A 196 6.28 3.65 16.84
C GLU A 196 5.46 4.77 16.15
N HIS A 197 6.01 5.99 16.04
CA HIS A 197 5.33 7.08 15.36
C HIS A 197 5.12 6.76 13.88
N LEU A 198 6.15 6.24 13.18
CA LEU A 198 6.04 5.82 11.79
C LEU A 198 5.03 4.68 11.63
N LEU A 199 5.05 3.70 12.53
CA LEU A 199 4.09 2.60 12.53
C LEU A 199 2.65 3.11 12.68
N ASN A 200 2.40 4.03 13.61
CA ASN A 200 1.10 4.65 13.81
C ASN A 200 0.63 5.47 12.59
N VAL A 201 1.56 6.08 11.85
CA VAL A 201 1.26 6.75 10.57
C VAL A 201 0.82 5.73 9.53
N LEU A 202 1.49 4.60 9.45
CA LEU A 202 1.19 3.53 8.49
C LEU A 202 -0.07 2.75 8.86
N TYR A 203 -0.29 2.47 10.16
CA TYR A 203 -1.35 1.60 10.68
C TYR A 203 -2.09 2.24 11.87
N PRO A 204 -2.86 3.33 11.68
CA PRO A 204 -3.49 4.07 12.78
C PRO A 204 -4.63 3.30 13.46
N LEU A 205 -5.12 2.21 12.89
CA LEU A 205 -6.15 1.36 13.51
C LEU A 205 -5.56 0.33 14.50
N GLY A 206 -4.24 0.34 14.70
CA GLY A 206 -3.58 -0.48 15.70
C GLY A 206 -3.67 -1.97 15.41
N ASP A 207 -3.29 -2.40 14.22
CA ASP A 207 -3.21 -3.81 13.89
C ASP A 207 -2.14 -4.47 14.78
N LYS A 208 -2.59 -5.27 15.77
CA LYS A 208 -1.72 -5.91 16.76
C LYS A 208 -0.71 -6.89 16.15
N ASP A 209 -0.96 -7.28 14.90
CA ASP A 209 -0.13 -8.21 14.15
C ASP A 209 0.93 -7.52 13.29
N VAL A 210 1.03 -6.20 13.33
CA VAL A 210 2.01 -5.43 12.58
C VAL A 210 3.27 -5.26 13.42
N VAL A 211 4.37 -5.82 12.95
CA VAL A 211 5.66 -5.87 13.65
C VAL A 211 6.46 -4.60 13.39
N ASP A 212 7.19 -4.11 14.40
CA ASP A 212 8.08 -2.93 14.29
C ASP A 212 9.07 -3.01 13.11
N ARG A 213 9.43 -4.22 12.69
CA ARG A 213 10.30 -4.49 11.53
C ARG A 213 9.74 -4.01 10.19
N ILE A 214 8.42 -3.82 10.06
CA ILE A 214 7.81 -3.36 8.80
C ILE A 214 8.28 -1.95 8.44
N VAL A 215 8.46 -1.09 9.43
CA VAL A 215 9.04 0.24 9.22
C VAL A 215 10.46 0.13 8.66
N ASP A 216 11.27 -0.78 9.21
CA ASP A 216 12.66 -0.99 8.77
C ASP A 216 12.71 -1.49 7.32
N VAL A 217 11.75 -2.34 6.92
CA VAL A 217 11.59 -2.82 5.54
C VAL A 217 11.29 -1.67 4.57
N HIS A 218 10.28 -0.85 4.88
CA HIS A 218 9.95 0.30 4.02
C HIS A 218 11.11 1.31 3.93
N ILE A 219 11.83 1.55 5.03
CA ILE A 219 13.04 2.37 5.02
C ILE A 219 14.12 1.76 4.11
N GLY A 220 14.29 0.43 4.13
CA GLY A 220 15.19 -0.30 3.24
C GLY A 220 14.85 -0.08 1.77
N ASN A 221 13.57 -0.21 1.42
CA ASN A 221 13.06 -0.01 0.06
C ASN A 221 13.23 1.45 -0.42
N ILE A 222 12.92 2.42 0.45
CA ILE A 222 13.13 3.85 0.15
C ILE A 222 14.61 4.12 -0.14
N ARG A 223 15.51 3.61 0.70
CA ARG A 223 16.96 3.75 0.49
C ARG A 223 17.43 3.12 -0.81
N GLN A 224 16.87 1.95 -1.16
CA GLN A 224 17.22 1.28 -2.41
C GLN A 224 16.80 2.11 -3.62
N LYS A 225 15.58 2.62 -3.66
CA LYS A 225 15.08 3.48 -4.74
C LYS A 225 15.90 4.76 -4.92
N ILE A 226 16.36 5.34 -3.81
CA ILE A 226 17.26 6.51 -3.86
C ILE A 226 18.63 6.11 -4.41
N ARG A 227 19.22 4.99 -3.96
CA ARG A 227 20.51 4.49 -4.46
C ARG A 227 20.48 4.11 -5.93
N ASP A 228 19.35 3.59 -6.42
CA ASP A 228 19.17 3.27 -7.84
C ASP A 228 19.22 4.54 -8.71
N THR A 229 18.80 5.68 -8.13
CA THR A 229 18.83 6.98 -8.80
C THR A 229 20.15 7.72 -8.58
N ASP A 230 20.74 7.60 -7.38
CA ASP A 230 21.98 8.30 -6.97
C ASP A 230 22.86 7.37 -6.10
N PRO A 231 23.68 6.51 -6.71
CA PRO A 231 24.55 5.59 -6.00
C PRO A 231 25.57 6.35 -5.12
N GLY A 232 25.55 6.09 -3.83
CA GLY A 232 26.44 6.72 -2.87
C GLY A 232 25.76 7.77 -1.99
N PHE A 233 24.50 8.09 -2.24
CA PHE A 233 23.73 8.96 -1.37
C PHE A 233 22.86 8.15 -0.40
N ASP A 234 22.96 8.46 0.89
CA ASP A 234 22.11 7.90 1.94
C ASP A 234 21.37 9.02 2.66
N LEU A 235 20.10 9.22 2.26
CA LEU A 235 19.24 10.30 2.74
C LEU A 235 18.75 10.08 4.18
N ILE A 236 18.51 8.82 4.56
CA ILE A 236 17.87 8.50 5.82
C ILE A 236 18.90 7.95 6.80
N GLU A 237 19.10 8.66 7.91
CA GLU A 237 19.92 8.18 9.01
C GLU A 237 19.12 7.31 9.96
N THR A 238 19.72 6.18 10.36
CA THR A 238 19.18 5.34 11.44
C THR A 238 19.72 5.83 12.78
N VAL A 239 18.86 6.29 13.66
CA VAL A 239 19.18 6.56 15.06
C VAL A 239 18.91 5.29 15.86
N ARG A 240 20.02 4.61 16.25
CA ARG A 240 19.94 3.28 16.90
C ARG A 240 19.00 3.31 18.09
N SER A 241 18.18 2.28 18.22
CA SER A 241 17.18 2.07 19.28
C SER A 241 16.07 3.12 19.36
N ILE A 242 16.03 4.14 18.49
CA ILE A 242 15.02 5.21 18.51
C ILE A 242 14.19 5.20 17.22
N GLY A 243 14.81 5.42 16.06
CA GLY A 243 14.07 5.56 14.80
C GLY A 243 14.91 6.09 13.67
N TYR A 244 14.32 7.02 12.90
CA TYR A 244 14.90 7.51 11.64
C TYR A 244 14.78 9.03 11.54
N ARG A 245 15.69 9.64 10.81
CA ARG A 245 15.60 11.05 10.41
C ARG A 245 16.19 11.27 9.02
N LEU A 246 15.79 12.35 8.38
CA LEU A 246 16.47 12.80 7.17
C LEU A 246 17.78 13.46 7.56
N LYS A 247 18.86 13.14 6.83
CA LYS A 247 20.13 13.84 6.98
C LYS A 247 19.97 15.28 6.47
N GLU A 248 20.50 16.22 7.23
CA GLU A 248 20.73 17.56 6.73
C GLU A 248 21.82 17.49 5.65
N GLY A 249 21.55 18.06 4.47
CA GLY A 249 22.47 18.08 3.35
C GLY A 249 23.56 19.13 3.52
#